data_9f9df4f0769ac0665a44232c92f7667e
#
_entry.id   9f9df4f0769ac0665a44232c92f7667e
#
_cell.length_a   1.000
_cell.length_b   1.000
_cell.length_c   1.000
_cell.angle_alpha   90.00
_cell.angle_beta   90.00
_cell.angle_gamma   90.00
#
_symmetry.space_group_name_H-M   'P 1'
#
loop_
_entity.id
_entity.type
_entity.pdbx_description
1 polymer ?
#
loop_
_entity_poly.entity_id
_entity_poly.type
_entity_poly.pdbx_seq_one_letter_code
_entity_poly.pdbx_strand_id
1 'polypeptide(L)' 'MNYCFYFLAGVLFISGVSVLSSTTDDNSIVFGASMLLLSAGSFYLGGKIDD' A
#
# COMPACT_ATOMS: atom_id res chain seq x y z
N MET A 1 1.25 17.04 -12.73
CA MET A 1 0.35 15.91 -12.67
C MET A 1 1.11 14.62 -12.46
N ASN A 2 1.05 14.09 -11.26
CA ASN A 2 1.85 12.93 -10.91
C ASN A 2 0.96 11.80 -10.43
N TYR A 3 0.80 10.82 -11.29
CA TYR A 3 0.07 9.62 -10.92
C TYR A 3 0.97 8.56 -10.32
N CYS A 4 2.25 8.87 -10.18
CA CYS A 4 3.20 7.90 -9.63
C CYS A 4 2.80 7.46 -8.22
N PHE A 5 2.44 8.41 -7.37
CA PHE A 5 2.04 8.08 -6.01
C PHE A 5 0.76 7.26 -6.00
N TYR A 6 -0.18 7.61 -6.84
CA TYR A 6 -1.42 6.85 -6.92
C TYR A 6 -1.18 5.46 -7.46
N PHE A 7 -0.31 5.35 -8.45
CA PHE A 7 0.04 4.05 -9.01
C PHE A 7 0.71 3.18 -7.95
N LEU A 8 1.67 3.75 -7.23
CA LEU A 8 2.36 3.03 -6.16
C LEU A 8 1.39 2.60 -5.07
N ALA A 9 0.48 3.50 -4.69
CA ALA A 9 -0.50 3.19 -3.67
C ALA A 9 -1.38 2.02 -4.09
N GLY A 10 -1.80 2.01 -5.35
CA GLY A 10 -2.62 0.92 -5.86
C GLY A 10 -1.88 -0.40 -5.87
N VAL A 11 -0.65 -0.40 -6.34
CA VAL A 11 0.17 -1.60 -6.38
C VAL A 11 0.41 -2.12 -4.97
N LEU A 12 0.79 -1.25 -4.05
CA LEU A 12 1.04 -1.65 -2.66
C LEU A 12 -0.23 -2.16 -2.00
N PHE A 13 -1.35 -1.52 -2.28
CA PHE A 13 -2.63 -1.94 -1.72
C PHE A 13 -2.96 -3.36 -2.16
N ILE A 14 -2.89 -3.60 -3.46
CA ILE A 14 -3.20 -4.92 -4.01
C ILE A 14 -2.23 -5.96 -3.45
N SER A 15 -0.95 -5.62 -3.41
CA SER A 15 0.05 -6.54 -2.87
C SER A 15 -0.21 -6.86 -1.40
N GLY A 16 -0.52 -5.84 -0.61
CA GLY A 16 -0.79 -6.04 0.80
C GLY A 16 -1.99 -6.92 1.03
N VAL A 17 -3.08 -6.67 0.31
CA VAL A 17 -4.28 -7.48 0.42
C VAL A 17 -3.99 -8.91 -0.02
N SER A 18 -3.24 -9.07 -1.10
CA SER A 18 -2.90 -10.40 -1.61
C SER A 18 -2.11 -11.18 -0.58
N VAL A 19 -1.12 -10.55 0.04
CA VAL A 19 -0.31 -11.21 1.06
C VAL A 19 -1.17 -11.60 2.26
N LEU A 20 -1.99 -10.68 2.74
CA LEU A 20 -2.85 -10.96 3.89
C LEU A 20 -3.84 -12.06 3.58
N SER A 21 -4.31 -12.11 2.34
CA SER A 21 -5.33 -13.08 1.95
C SER A 21 -4.75 -14.49 1.81
N SER A 22 -3.49 -14.60 1.39
CA SER A 22 -2.91 -15.88 1.08
C SER A 22 -1.98 -16.42 2.15
N THR A 23 -1.83 -15.71 3.27
CA THR A 23 -0.89 -16.13 4.31
C THR A 23 -1.61 -16.30 5.64
N THR A 24 -1.07 -17.21 6.45
CA THR A 24 -1.56 -17.43 7.81
C THR A 24 -0.45 -17.22 8.83
N ASP A 25 0.74 -16.89 8.38
CA ASP A 25 1.87 -16.67 9.27
C ASP A 25 1.83 -15.27 9.87
N ASP A 26 2.20 -15.17 11.14
CA ASP A 26 2.20 -13.89 11.83
C ASP A 26 3.15 -12.90 11.15
N ASN A 27 4.32 -13.38 10.75
CA ASN A 27 5.30 -12.50 10.09
C ASN A 27 4.74 -11.94 8.78
N SER A 28 4.05 -12.77 8.04
CA SER A 28 3.46 -12.32 6.78
C SER A 28 2.32 -11.34 7.01
N ILE A 29 1.56 -11.55 8.07
CA ILE A 29 0.49 -10.63 8.43
C ILE A 29 1.07 -9.24 8.73
N VAL A 30 2.15 -9.19 9.50
CA VAL A 30 2.83 -7.93 9.79
C VAL A 30 3.33 -7.28 8.51
N PHE A 31 3.89 -8.09 7.61
CA PHE A 31 4.40 -7.59 6.34
C PHE A 31 3.28 -6.98 5.51
N GLY A 32 2.16 -7.67 5.39
CA GLY A 32 1.02 -7.17 4.64
C GLY A 32 0.45 -5.90 5.25
N ALA A 33 0.36 -5.85 6.57
CA ALA A 33 -0.12 -4.66 7.26
C ALA A 33 0.80 -3.47 7.00
N SER A 34 2.11 -3.70 7.02
CA SER A 34 3.08 -2.64 6.72
C SER A 34 2.90 -2.13 5.30
N MET A 35 2.67 -3.02 4.35
CA MET A 35 2.43 -2.62 2.97
C MET A 35 1.18 -1.77 2.85
N LEU A 36 0.13 -2.13 3.55
CA LEU A 36 -1.11 -1.36 3.53
C LEU A 36 -0.91 0.02 4.13
N LEU A 37 -0.13 0.12 5.20
CA LEU A 37 0.19 1.41 5.80
C LEU A 37 0.98 2.27 4.84
N LEU A 38 1.96 1.69 4.17
CA LEU A 38 2.73 2.42 3.16
C LEU A 38 1.86 2.88 2.02
N SER A 39 0.92 2.04 1.60
CA SER A 39 -0.02 2.39 0.55
C SER A 39 -0.85 3.60 0.96
N ALA A 40 -1.39 3.57 2.17
CA ALA A 40 -2.19 4.67 2.66
C ALA A 40 -1.37 5.96 2.74
N GLY A 41 -0.13 5.85 3.21
CA GLY A 41 0.77 6.99 3.28
C GLY A 41 1.07 7.56 1.90
N SER A 42 1.34 6.70 0.94
CA SER A 42 1.60 7.14 -0.43
C SER A 42 0.38 7.83 -1.03
N PHE A 43 -0.79 7.27 -0.78
CA PHE A 43 -2.03 7.86 -1.27
C PHE A 43 -2.23 9.27 -0.68
N TYR A 44 -2.00 9.38 0.62
CA TYR A 44 -2.14 10.66 1.30
C TYR A 44 -1.17 11.69 0.74
N LEU A 45 0.10 11.31 0.60
CA LEU A 45 1.12 12.20 0.08
C LEU A 45 0.83 12.59 -1.37
N GLY A 46 0.37 11.63 -2.15
CA GLY A 46 0.04 11.92 -3.54
C GLY A 46 -1.04 12.97 -3.65
N GLY A 47 -2.06 12.87 -2.82
CA GLY A 47 -3.13 13.87 -2.83
C GLY A 47 -2.68 15.22 -2.32
N LYS A 48 -1.72 15.23 -1.41
CA LYS A 48 -1.24 16.48 -0.84
C LYS A 48 -0.26 17.20 -1.76
N ILE A 49 0.58 16.42 -2.43
CA ILE A 49 1.59 16.99 -3.31
C ILE A 49 0.97 17.43 -4.63
N ASP A 50 -0.04 16.74 -5.05
CA ASP A 50 -0.71 17.05 -6.29
C ASP A 50 -1.47 18.35 -6.14
N ASP A 51 -0.84 19.39 -6.49
CA ASP A 51 -1.41 20.71 -6.30
C ASP A 51 -1.70 21.40 -7.63
#